data_2fb210fc1b9b8b43e4ab64a17e1a6b37
#
_entry.id   2fb210fc1b9b8b43e4ab64a17e1a6b37
#
_cell.length_a   1.000
_cell.length_b   1.000
_cell.length_c   1.000
_cell.angle_alpha   90.00
_cell.angle_beta   90.00
_cell.angle_gamma   90.00
#
_symmetry.space_group_name_H-M   'P 1'
#
loop_
_entity.id
_entity.type
_entity.pdbx_description
1 polymer ?
#
loop_
_entity_poly.entity_id
_entity_poly.type
_entity_poly.pdbx_seq_one_letter_code
_entity_poly.pdbx_strand_id
1 'polypeptide(L)'
;MDQTKSLVVDPTATTQLVKRIIVALDVRTNDHGDLVVTKGDQYDVRENHKDGVMEGRGGVRNLGKPVALAGRYYQEGSDEIAFLNITSFRQGVIEDMPMLQVLEEASKSIFVPLTVGGGIRSYTDPASRQTWSALEVASRYFRAGADKVSSF
;
A
#
# COMPACT_ATOMS: atom_id res chain seq x y z
N MET A 1 -48.52 -13.46 9.00
CA MET A 1 -48.08 -12.75 10.22
C MET A 1 -46.66 -12.27 9.96
N ASP A 2 -46.58 -11.05 9.48
CA ASP A 2 -45.32 -10.38 9.12
C ASP A 2 -44.81 -9.65 10.36
N GLN A 3 -43.71 -10.12 10.94
CA GLN A 3 -43.03 -9.42 12.03
C GLN A 3 -41.83 -8.66 11.43
N THR A 4 -42.10 -7.52 10.82
CA THR A 4 -41.12 -6.49 10.60
C THR A 4 -40.60 -5.98 11.95
N LYS A 5 -39.51 -6.58 12.45
CA LYS A 5 -38.74 -5.99 13.55
C LYS A 5 -38.15 -4.68 13.05
N SER A 6 -38.79 -3.56 13.39
CA SER A 6 -38.14 -2.26 13.25
C SER A 6 -36.92 -2.24 14.16
N LEU A 7 -35.75 -2.04 13.58
CA LEU A 7 -34.55 -1.72 14.31
C LEU A 7 -34.76 -0.36 15.01
N VAL A 8 -35.20 -0.41 16.26
CA VAL A 8 -35.21 0.79 17.12
C VAL A 8 -33.74 1.10 17.43
N VAL A 9 -33.22 2.10 16.76
CA VAL A 9 -31.91 2.65 17.11
C VAL A 9 -32.08 3.36 18.45
N ASP A 10 -31.43 2.86 19.49
CA ASP A 10 -31.40 3.51 20.80
C ASP A 10 -30.67 4.87 20.67
N PRO A 11 -31.35 6.02 20.84
CA PRO A 11 -30.73 7.32 20.71
C PRO A 11 -29.73 7.63 21.85
N THR A 12 -29.63 6.77 22.87
CA THR A 12 -28.67 6.88 23.97
C THR A 12 -27.43 5.99 23.76
N ALA A 13 -27.39 5.21 22.68
CA ALA A 13 -26.21 4.42 22.36
C ALA A 13 -25.02 5.35 22.07
N THR A 14 -24.16 5.50 23.06
CA THR A 14 -22.88 6.18 22.89
C THR A 14 -22.07 5.38 21.88
N THR A 15 -21.78 5.98 20.73
CA THR A 15 -20.86 5.40 19.75
C THR A 15 -19.51 5.18 20.44
N GLN A 16 -19.18 3.93 20.71
CA GLN A 16 -17.87 3.60 21.24
C GLN A 16 -16.86 3.75 20.10
N LEU A 17 -15.93 4.70 20.26
CA LEU A 17 -14.78 4.81 19.36
C LEU A 17 -13.90 3.59 19.57
N VAL A 18 -13.73 2.80 18.52
CA VAL A 18 -12.85 1.64 18.51
C VAL A 18 -11.52 2.05 17.92
N LYS A 19 -10.44 1.69 18.60
CA LYS A 19 -9.07 1.85 18.04
C LYS A 19 -8.89 0.88 16.87
N ARG A 20 -8.31 1.36 15.80
CA ARG A 20 -7.95 0.57 14.62
C ARG A 20 -6.45 0.50 14.47
N ILE A 21 -5.95 -0.66 14.08
CA ILE A 21 -4.54 -0.88 13.76
C ILE A 21 -4.40 -0.83 12.25
N ILE A 22 -3.77 0.24 11.74
CA ILE A 22 -3.47 0.42 10.33
C ILE A 22 -1.97 0.17 10.16
N VAL A 23 -1.62 -0.85 9.42
CA VAL A 23 -0.23 -1.20 9.10
C VAL A 23 0.20 -0.46 7.85
N ALA A 24 1.21 0.38 7.96
CA ALA A 24 1.81 1.08 6.83
C ALA A 24 3.12 0.39 6.41
N LEU A 25 3.20 0.01 5.15
CA LEU A 25 4.34 -0.67 4.54
C LEU A 25 4.98 0.24 3.51
N ASP A 26 6.18 0.75 3.78
CA ASP A 26 6.96 1.51 2.81
C ASP A 26 7.49 0.56 1.73
N VAL A 27 6.93 0.69 0.53
CA VAL A 27 7.24 -0.17 -0.61
C VAL A 27 8.09 0.60 -1.62
N ARG A 28 9.10 -0.07 -2.14
CA ARG A 28 9.96 0.45 -3.20
C ARG A 28 10.51 -0.66 -4.09
N THR A 29 11.03 -0.26 -5.24
CA THR A 29 11.77 -1.17 -6.11
C THR A 29 13.23 -1.25 -5.66
N ASN A 30 13.78 -2.47 -5.53
CA ASN A 30 15.19 -2.69 -5.29
C ASN A 30 16.00 -2.61 -6.60
N ASP A 31 17.31 -2.77 -6.53
CA ASP A 31 18.21 -2.72 -7.71
C ASP A 31 17.96 -3.85 -8.72
N HIS A 32 17.22 -4.90 -8.33
CA HIS A 32 16.84 -6.01 -9.19
C HIS A 32 15.45 -5.83 -9.83
N GLY A 33 14.77 -4.71 -9.55
CA GLY A 33 13.44 -4.43 -10.04
C GLY A 33 12.31 -5.06 -9.23
N ASP A 34 12.62 -5.76 -8.12
CA ASP A 34 11.60 -6.35 -7.23
C ASP A 34 11.03 -5.31 -6.28
N LEU A 35 9.74 -5.42 -5.98
CA LEU A 35 9.16 -4.67 -4.88
C LEU A 35 9.49 -5.30 -3.53
N VAL A 36 9.99 -4.47 -2.63
CA VAL A 36 10.37 -4.84 -1.27
C VAL A 36 9.80 -3.86 -0.27
N VAL A 37 9.53 -4.33 0.94
CA VAL A 37 9.19 -3.46 2.07
C VAL A 37 10.46 -3.11 2.82
N THR A 38 10.66 -1.83 3.08
CA THR A 38 11.86 -1.32 3.72
C THR A 38 11.54 -0.61 5.02
N LYS A 39 12.50 -0.62 5.92
CA LYS A 39 12.51 0.20 7.12
C LYS A 39 13.86 0.90 7.20
N GLY A 40 13.84 2.23 7.20
CA GLY A 40 15.05 3.03 7.33
C GLY A 40 14.72 4.47 7.72
N ASP A 41 15.65 5.12 8.38
CA ASP A 41 15.54 6.52 8.80
C ASP A 41 15.82 7.50 7.66
N GLN A 42 16.32 6.97 6.54
CA GLN A 42 16.65 7.75 5.33
C GLN A 42 16.25 6.97 4.09
N TYR A 43 15.76 7.69 3.09
CA TYR A 43 15.37 7.14 1.78
C TYR A 43 16.57 6.77 0.88
N ASP A 44 17.77 6.68 1.42
CA ASP A 44 18.95 6.22 0.67
C ASP A 44 19.00 4.68 0.66
N VAL A 45 18.88 4.20 -0.52
CA VAL A 45 18.44 2.87 -0.84
C VAL A 45 19.57 2.04 -1.47
N ARG A 46 20.75 2.19 -1.03
CA ARG A 46 21.85 1.33 -1.49
C ARG A 46 21.84 0.03 -0.71
N GLU A 47 21.41 -1.04 -1.35
CA GLU A 47 21.72 -2.38 -0.88
C GLU A 47 23.23 -2.56 -0.95
N ASN A 48 23.91 -2.43 0.18
CA ASN A 48 25.30 -2.87 0.28
C ASN A 48 25.28 -4.41 0.28
N HIS A 49 25.47 -4.99 -0.89
CA HIS A 49 25.82 -6.39 -1.03
C HIS A 49 27.23 -6.61 -0.46
N LYS A 50 27.34 -6.76 0.83
CA LYS A 50 28.44 -7.46 1.48
C LYS A 50 27.88 -8.29 2.61
N ASP A 51 27.97 -9.57 2.36
CA ASP A 51 27.85 -10.69 3.28
C ASP A 51 27.58 -10.36 4.77
N GLY A 52 26.35 -10.65 5.20
CA GLY A 52 26.06 -11.33 6.45
C GLY A 52 26.26 -10.61 7.77
N VAL A 53 26.66 -9.35 7.85
CA VAL A 53 26.78 -8.63 9.13
C VAL A 53 26.22 -7.23 8.99
N MET A 54 25.02 -7.02 9.54
CA MET A 54 24.44 -5.69 9.70
C MET A 54 25.02 -5.06 10.98
N GLU A 55 26.21 -4.49 10.88
CA GLU A 55 26.67 -3.50 11.83
C GLU A 55 26.61 -2.12 11.17
N GLY A 56 25.73 -1.26 11.68
CA GLY A 56 25.74 0.14 11.28
C GLY A 56 24.37 0.80 11.44
N ARG A 57 24.31 1.82 12.26
CA ARG A 57 23.18 2.72 12.42
C ARG A 57 22.82 3.36 11.07
N GLY A 58 21.58 3.12 10.57
CA GLY A 58 21.03 3.82 9.41
C GLY A 58 20.91 3.03 8.11
N GLY A 59 21.13 1.70 8.09
CA GLY A 59 20.91 0.87 6.90
C GLY A 59 19.42 0.63 6.63
N VAL A 60 19.01 0.75 5.37
CA VAL A 60 17.67 0.34 4.94
C VAL A 60 17.56 -1.17 5.05
N ARG A 61 16.59 -1.64 5.83
CA ARG A 61 16.34 -3.07 6.03
C ARG A 61 15.28 -3.56 5.07
N ASN A 62 15.62 -4.54 4.25
CA ASN A 62 14.65 -5.26 3.44
C ASN A 62 13.81 -6.18 4.34
N LEU A 63 12.49 -5.99 4.34
CA LEU A 63 11.53 -6.75 5.16
C LEU A 63 10.78 -7.82 4.35
N GLY A 64 11.22 -8.13 3.14
CA GLY A 64 10.63 -9.15 2.30
C GLY A 64 9.59 -8.63 1.31
N LYS A 65 8.86 -9.58 0.69
CA LYS A 65 7.87 -9.23 -0.33
C LYS A 65 6.64 -8.58 0.31
N PRO A 66 6.11 -7.50 -0.26
CA PRO A 66 4.99 -6.75 0.30
C PRO A 66 3.76 -7.61 0.62
N VAL A 67 3.38 -8.51 -0.30
CA VAL A 67 2.19 -9.38 -0.13
C VAL A 67 2.36 -10.35 1.04
N ALA A 68 3.53 -10.97 1.17
CA ALA A 68 3.79 -11.92 2.24
C ALA A 68 3.77 -11.24 3.62
N LEU A 69 4.37 -10.06 3.72
CA LEU A 69 4.40 -9.30 4.97
C LEU A 69 3.01 -8.75 5.32
N ALA A 70 2.27 -8.23 4.34
CA ALA A 70 0.89 -7.78 4.53
C ALA A 70 -0.02 -8.92 5.00
N GLY A 71 0.09 -10.11 4.38
CA GLY A 71 -0.63 -11.31 4.80
C GLY A 71 -0.34 -11.71 6.24
N ARG A 72 0.92 -11.60 6.67
CA ARG A 72 1.30 -11.84 8.06
C ARG A 72 0.61 -10.86 9.02
N TYR A 73 0.66 -9.56 8.75
CA TYR A 73 -0.01 -8.57 9.60
C TYR A 73 -1.53 -8.70 9.59
N TYR A 74 -2.12 -9.10 8.46
CA TYR A 74 -3.53 -9.45 8.40
C TYR A 74 -3.89 -10.59 9.35
N GLN A 75 -3.08 -11.66 9.37
CA GLN A 75 -3.29 -12.79 10.29
C GLN A 75 -3.04 -12.40 11.76
N GLU A 76 -2.19 -11.42 12.03
CA GLU A 76 -1.94 -10.86 13.36
C GLU A 76 -3.05 -9.88 13.81
N GLY A 77 -4.06 -9.61 12.97
CA GLY A 77 -5.28 -8.87 13.33
C GLY A 77 -5.23 -7.37 12.99
N SER A 78 -4.49 -6.96 11.97
CA SER A 78 -4.58 -5.59 11.48
C SER A 78 -5.96 -5.30 10.89
N ASP A 79 -6.45 -4.07 11.09
CA ASP A 79 -7.75 -3.60 10.60
C ASP A 79 -7.68 -2.99 9.19
N GLU A 80 -6.49 -2.65 8.73
CA GLU A 80 -6.22 -2.07 7.41
C GLU A 80 -4.73 -2.22 7.05
N ILE A 81 -4.44 -2.42 5.78
CA ILE A 81 -3.06 -2.44 5.25
C ILE A 81 -2.90 -1.26 4.29
N ALA A 82 -1.88 -0.45 4.50
CA ALA A 82 -1.51 0.66 3.62
C ALA A 82 -0.16 0.37 2.95
N PHE A 83 -0.15 0.26 1.63
CA PHE A 83 1.08 0.22 0.83
C PHE A 83 1.46 1.64 0.43
N LEU A 84 2.59 2.12 0.90
CA LEU A 84 3.12 3.45 0.60
C LEU A 84 4.24 3.32 -0.43
N ASN A 85 3.93 3.62 -1.70
CA ASN A 85 4.92 3.59 -2.76
C ASN A 85 5.81 4.84 -2.68
N ILE A 86 6.95 4.71 -2.01
CA ILE A 86 7.87 5.82 -1.75
C ILE A 86 8.76 6.17 -2.94
N THR A 87 8.72 5.40 -4.02
CA THR A 87 9.50 5.65 -5.25
C THR A 87 8.68 6.11 -6.44
N SER A 88 7.35 6.09 -6.35
CA SER A 88 6.45 6.41 -7.46
C SER A 88 6.59 7.85 -8.00
N PHE A 89 7.15 8.76 -7.22
CA PHE A 89 7.39 10.13 -7.66
C PHE A 89 8.59 10.26 -8.62
N ARG A 90 9.44 9.24 -8.74
CA ARG A 90 10.64 9.22 -9.60
C ARG A 90 10.37 8.61 -10.97
N GLN A 91 9.42 7.70 -11.06
CA GLN A 91 9.03 6.99 -12.28
C GLN A 91 7.55 7.17 -12.51
N GLY A 92 7.12 7.32 -13.76
CA GLY A 92 5.71 7.53 -14.06
C GLY A 92 4.82 6.40 -13.53
N VAL A 93 3.78 6.78 -12.80
CA VAL A 93 2.90 5.86 -12.06
C VAL A 93 2.14 4.86 -12.97
N ILE A 94 2.05 5.14 -14.27
CA ILE A 94 1.33 4.27 -15.22
C ILE A 94 2.09 2.98 -15.50
N GLU A 95 3.40 2.99 -15.35
CA GLU A 95 4.28 1.84 -15.47
C GLU A 95 4.56 1.18 -14.12
N ASP A 96 3.85 1.56 -13.06
CA ASP A 96 3.97 0.93 -11.74
C ASP A 96 3.30 -0.45 -11.71
N MET A 97 3.60 -1.22 -12.76
CA MET A 97 3.12 -2.60 -12.89
C MET A 97 3.39 -3.45 -11.64
N PRO A 98 4.57 -3.33 -10.98
CA PRO A 98 4.82 -4.08 -9.76
C PRO A 98 3.85 -3.77 -8.63
N MET A 99 3.46 -2.50 -8.39
CA MET A 99 2.51 -2.16 -7.34
C MET A 99 1.09 -2.64 -7.68
N LEU A 100 0.68 -2.54 -8.94
CA LEU A 100 -0.61 -3.09 -9.40
C LEU A 100 -0.66 -4.60 -9.15
N GLN A 101 0.41 -5.33 -9.45
CA GLN A 101 0.52 -6.76 -9.16
C GLN A 101 0.47 -7.07 -7.65
N VAL A 102 1.12 -6.26 -6.82
CA VAL A 102 1.03 -6.41 -5.35
C VAL A 102 -0.42 -6.28 -4.88
N LEU A 103 -1.18 -5.31 -5.39
CA LEU A 103 -2.59 -5.14 -5.04
C LEU A 103 -3.45 -6.30 -5.52
N GLU A 104 -3.27 -6.72 -6.77
CA GLU A 104 -3.99 -7.87 -7.35
C GLU A 104 -3.75 -9.15 -6.54
N GLU A 105 -2.50 -9.40 -6.14
CA GLU A 105 -2.20 -10.58 -5.32
C GLU A 105 -2.68 -10.43 -3.86
N ALA A 106 -2.52 -9.26 -3.25
CA ALA A 106 -2.97 -9.00 -1.89
C ALA A 106 -4.50 -9.13 -1.77
N SER A 107 -5.26 -8.60 -2.72
CA SER A 107 -6.72 -8.62 -2.70
C SER A 107 -7.33 -10.03 -2.77
N LYS A 108 -6.56 -11.03 -3.20
CA LYS A 108 -7.02 -12.43 -3.24
C LYS A 108 -7.05 -13.11 -1.86
N SER A 109 -6.28 -12.61 -0.91
CA SER A 109 -6.06 -13.30 0.38
C SER A 109 -6.15 -12.41 1.62
N ILE A 110 -6.21 -11.10 1.45
CA ILE A 110 -6.27 -10.13 2.54
C ILE A 110 -7.62 -9.43 2.46
N PHE A 111 -8.47 -9.63 3.48
CA PHE A 111 -9.87 -9.18 3.50
C PHE A 111 -10.12 -8.03 4.49
N VAL A 112 -9.13 -7.20 4.68
CA VAL A 112 -9.25 -5.87 5.30
C VAL A 112 -8.99 -4.80 4.25
N PRO A 113 -9.43 -3.55 4.44
CA PRO A 113 -9.20 -2.49 3.46
C PRO A 113 -7.73 -2.36 3.06
N LEU A 114 -7.48 -2.32 1.75
CA LEU A 114 -6.18 -2.07 1.16
C LEU A 114 -6.09 -0.62 0.72
N THR A 115 -5.17 0.12 1.32
CA THR A 115 -4.89 1.52 0.98
C THR A 115 -3.60 1.60 0.16
N VAL A 116 -3.60 2.39 -0.90
CA VAL A 116 -2.38 2.75 -1.63
C VAL A 116 -2.11 4.22 -1.46
N GLY A 117 -0.88 4.55 -1.06
CA GLY A 117 -0.39 5.91 -0.98
C GLY A 117 0.89 6.11 -1.78
N GLY A 118 1.18 7.37 -2.13
CA GLY A 118 2.39 7.73 -2.84
C GLY A 118 2.20 8.93 -3.76
N GLY A 119 3.10 9.11 -4.70
CA GLY A 119 3.11 10.23 -5.66
C GLY A 119 2.03 10.11 -6.75
N ILE A 120 0.77 9.91 -6.38
CA ILE A 120 -0.35 9.78 -7.31
C ILE A 120 -0.70 11.15 -7.85
N ARG A 121 -0.43 11.37 -9.12
CA ARG A 121 -0.62 12.65 -9.82
C ARG A 121 -0.88 12.43 -11.31
N SER A 122 -1.22 13.49 -12.04
CA SER A 122 -1.25 13.43 -13.50
C SER A 122 0.13 13.06 -14.04
N TYR A 123 0.14 12.24 -15.08
CA TYR A 123 1.34 11.75 -15.71
C TYR A 123 1.27 11.89 -17.23
N THR A 124 2.36 12.33 -17.82
CA THR A 124 2.52 12.35 -19.29
C THR A 124 3.64 11.40 -19.66
N ASP A 125 3.33 10.39 -20.45
CA ASP A 125 4.32 9.47 -20.98
C ASP A 125 5.27 10.18 -21.95
N PRO A 126 6.56 10.17 -21.72
CA PRO A 126 7.55 10.85 -22.58
C PRO A 126 7.59 10.30 -24.00
N ALA A 127 7.32 9.01 -24.17
CA ALA A 127 7.42 8.35 -25.48
C ALA A 127 6.16 8.58 -26.33
N SER A 128 4.98 8.29 -25.78
CA SER A 128 3.71 8.40 -26.50
C SER A 128 3.09 9.80 -26.46
N ARG A 129 3.57 10.68 -25.57
CA ARG A 129 2.97 11.99 -25.26
C ARG A 129 1.54 11.92 -24.72
N GLN A 130 1.07 10.75 -24.39
CA GLN A 130 -0.24 10.56 -23.78
C GLN A 130 -0.22 11.06 -22.34
N THR A 131 -1.25 11.81 -21.95
CA THR A 131 -1.42 12.33 -20.59
C THR A 131 -2.58 11.64 -19.91
N TRP A 132 -2.38 11.22 -18.68
CA TRP A 132 -3.41 10.70 -17.79
C TRP A 132 -3.60 11.68 -16.62
N SER A 133 -4.84 11.91 -16.28
CA SER A 133 -5.19 12.67 -15.08
C SER A 133 -4.87 11.88 -13.80
N ALA A 134 -4.75 12.57 -12.68
CA ALA A 134 -4.59 11.90 -11.38
C ALA A 134 -5.74 10.91 -11.08
N LEU A 135 -6.96 11.21 -11.54
CA LEU A 135 -8.12 10.35 -11.39
C LEU A 135 -7.98 9.04 -12.19
N GLU A 136 -7.49 9.12 -13.42
CA GLU A 136 -7.27 7.92 -14.26
C GLU A 136 -6.17 7.04 -13.66
N VAL A 137 -5.11 7.65 -13.12
CA VAL A 137 -4.06 6.95 -12.39
C VAL A 137 -4.63 6.25 -11.15
N ALA A 138 -5.39 6.97 -10.31
CA ALA A 138 -6.03 6.40 -9.13
C ALA A 138 -7.00 5.27 -9.49
N SER A 139 -7.74 5.40 -10.59
CA SER A 139 -8.67 4.37 -11.07
C SER A 139 -7.98 3.04 -11.37
N ARG A 140 -6.72 3.04 -11.78
CA ARG A 140 -5.95 1.81 -11.99
C ARG A 140 -5.69 1.07 -10.68
N TYR A 141 -5.34 1.80 -9.62
CA TYR A 141 -5.16 1.20 -8.30
C TYR A 141 -6.44 0.61 -7.74
N PHE A 142 -7.59 1.31 -7.90
CA PHE A 142 -8.90 0.75 -7.51
C PHE A 142 -9.23 -0.52 -8.28
N ARG A 143 -8.98 -0.57 -9.59
CA ARG A 143 -9.21 -1.79 -10.40
C ARG A 143 -8.30 -2.93 -10.03
N ALA A 144 -7.11 -2.65 -9.52
CA ALA A 144 -6.17 -3.66 -9.04
C ALA A 144 -6.48 -4.17 -7.62
N GLY A 145 -7.48 -3.60 -6.94
CA GLY A 145 -7.94 -4.10 -5.65
C GLY A 145 -7.74 -3.15 -4.46
N ALA A 146 -7.34 -1.90 -4.68
CA ALA A 146 -7.29 -0.92 -3.61
C ALA A 146 -8.71 -0.48 -3.21
N ASP A 147 -8.97 -0.35 -1.91
CA ASP A 147 -10.20 0.24 -1.35
C ASP A 147 -10.08 1.74 -1.15
N LYS A 148 -8.85 2.21 -0.98
CA LYS A 148 -8.53 3.62 -0.78
C LYS A 148 -7.26 4.00 -1.54
N VAL A 149 -7.25 5.24 -2.03
CA VAL A 149 -6.09 5.86 -2.65
C VAL A 149 -5.81 7.17 -1.96
N SER A 150 -4.56 7.37 -1.53
CA SER A 150 -4.09 8.60 -0.89
C SER A 150 -2.95 9.20 -1.70
N SER A 151 -3.03 10.52 -1.94
CA SER A 151 -1.94 11.26 -2.55
C SER A 151 -1.39 12.31 -1.58
N PHE A 152 -0.09 12.47 -1.52
CA PHE A 152 0.62 13.48 -0.73
C PHE A 152 1.81 14.03 -1.50
#